data_6bc2d437bd2a7a2b8bbd5f1b4b913154
#
_entry.id   6bc2d437bd2a7a2b8bbd5f1b4b913154
#
_cell.length_a   1.000
_cell.length_b   1.000
_cell.length_c   1.000
_cell.angle_alpha   90.00
_cell.angle_beta   90.00
_cell.angle_gamma   90.00
#
_symmetry.space_group_name_H-M   'P 1'
#
loop_
_entity.id
_entity.type
_entity.pdbx_description
1 polymer ?
#
loop_
_entity_poly.entity_id
_entity_poly.type
_entity_poly.pdbx_seq_one_letter_code
_entity_poly.pdbx_strand_id
1 'polypeptide(L)'
;TKYGVALGEKLFHEKRFSADNTISCATCHIQSNAFADNHPQAIGIDGRIGLRNTPPIQNLAFMRFYNWDGSKLSLENQPIVPIITHEEMDSSILEVIGKIQNDASYKELFQKTFGDENITPERIYRSIAQYEYTLISANSKYDKVKRNEATFTENEMQGYQVFQQKCATCHSTE
;
A
#
# COMPACT_ATOMS: atom_id res chain seq x y z
N THR A 1 6.09 7.30 -13.06
CA THR A 1 7.02 8.42 -13.30
C THR A 1 7.63 8.89 -11.98
N LYS A 2 8.79 9.54 -12.01
CA LYS A 2 9.44 10.12 -10.81
C LYS A 2 8.50 11.05 -10.03
N TYR A 3 7.79 11.90 -10.73
CA TYR A 3 6.86 12.85 -10.08
C TYR A 3 5.58 12.18 -9.59
N GLY A 4 5.10 11.16 -10.31
CA GLY A 4 3.94 10.37 -9.87
C GLY A 4 4.22 9.59 -8.59
N VAL A 5 5.42 9.02 -8.46
CA VAL A 5 5.85 8.36 -7.21
C VAL A 5 5.94 9.37 -6.05
N ALA A 6 6.56 10.53 -6.25
CA ALA A 6 6.67 11.57 -5.22
C ALA A 6 5.30 12.12 -4.80
N LEU A 7 4.37 12.29 -5.75
CA LEU A 7 2.99 12.68 -5.46
C LEU A 7 2.28 11.57 -4.69
N GLY A 8 2.43 10.31 -5.12
CA GLY A 8 1.83 9.15 -4.45
C GLY A 8 2.32 8.99 -3.02
N GLU A 9 3.61 9.13 -2.77
CA GLU A 9 4.20 9.10 -1.42
C GLU A 9 3.59 10.19 -0.54
N LYS A 10 3.50 11.43 -1.06
CA LYS A 10 2.88 12.53 -0.31
C LYS A 10 1.41 12.26 0.01
N LEU A 11 0.63 11.73 -0.96
CA LEU A 11 -0.77 11.36 -0.76
C LEU A 11 -0.92 10.21 0.24
N PHE A 12 -0.03 9.22 0.20
CA PHE A 12 -0.01 8.09 1.12
C PHE A 12 0.17 8.50 2.59
N HIS A 13 0.90 9.59 2.84
CA HIS A 13 1.12 10.15 4.17
C HIS A 13 0.13 11.27 4.55
N GLU A 14 -0.84 11.60 3.68
CA GLU A 14 -1.75 12.72 3.87
C GLU A 14 -2.91 12.37 4.82
N LYS A 15 -2.88 12.93 6.01
CA LYS A 15 -3.90 12.70 7.04
C LYS A 15 -5.26 13.36 6.72
N ARG A 16 -5.28 14.38 5.86
CA ARG A 16 -6.54 15.02 5.43
C ARG A 16 -7.44 14.08 4.64
N PHE A 17 -7.01 12.85 4.37
CA PHE A 17 -7.84 11.84 3.71
C PHE A 17 -8.90 11.26 4.64
N SER A 18 -8.67 11.23 5.97
CA SER A 18 -9.71 10.85 6.92
C SER A 18 -10.65 12.02 7.24
N ALA A 19 -11.86 11.71 7.69
CA ALA A 19 -12.88 12.71 8.03
C ALA A 19 -12.38 13.71 9.08
N ASP A 20 -11.69 13.21 10.11
CA ASP A 20 -11.15 13.96 11.23
C ASP A 20 -9.71 14.48 11.03
N ASN A 21 -9.06 14.18 9.90
CA ASN A 21 -7.68 14.53 9.57
C ASN A 21 -6.63 13.89 10.48
N THR A 22 -6.89 12.74 11.08
CA THR A 22 -5.96 12.06 12.01
C THR A 22 -5.22 10.89 11.37
N ILE A 23 -5.81 10.23 10.36
CA ILE A 23 -5.33 8.97 9.76
C ILE A 23 -4.94 9.18 8.29
N SER A 24 -3.83 8.56 7.91
CA SER A 24 -3.37 8.39 6.52
C SER A 24 -3.17 6.90 6.21
N CYS A 25 -2.85 6.54 4.97
CA CYS A 25 -2.47 5.16 4.62
C CYS A 25 -1.28 4.69 5.47
N ALA A 26 -0.28 5.55 5.68
CA ALA A 26 0.90 5.26 6.51
C ALA A 26 0.59 5.03 8.00
N THR A 27 -0.60 5.38 8.48
CA THR A 27 -1.00 5.12 9.86
C THR A 27 -1.19 3.63 10.13
N CYS A 28 -1.77 2.91 9.16
CA CYS A 28 -1.99 1.46 9.24
C CYS A 28 -0.90 0.68 8.50
N HIS A 29 -0.41 1.19 7.36
CA HIS A 29 0.66 0.56 6.59
C HIS A 29 2.03 1.09 7.05
N ILE A 30 2.50 0.60 8.21
CA ILE A 30 3.71 1.08 8.88
C ILE A 30 4.95 0.43 8.25
N GLN A 31 5.84 1.23 7.68
CA GLN A 31 7.02 0.74 6.96
C GLN A 31 7.90 -0.20 7.79
N SER A 32 8.14 0.12 9.07
CA SER A 32 8.95 -0.72 9.97
C SER A 32 8.32 -2.08 10.28
N ASN A 33 7.02 -2.24 10.02
CA ASN A 33 6.26 -3.47 10.23
C ASN A 33 5.91 -4.15 8.90
N ALA A 34 6.79 -4.05 7.90
CA ALA A 34 6.56 -4.57 6.55
C ALA A 34 5.30 -3.99 5.88
N PHE A 35 4.99 -2.71 6.15
CA PHE A 35 3.79 -2.01 5.69
C PHE A 35 2.47 -2.66 6.13
N ALA A 36 2.46 -3.34 7.27
CA ALA A 36 1.28 -3.76 8.02
C ALA A 36 1.24 -3.04 9.37
N ASP A 37 0.27 -3.33 10.21
CA ASP A 37 0.26 -2.94 11.62
C ASP A 37 0.47 -4.15 12.54
N ASN A 38 0.47 -3.92 13.86
CA ASN A 38 0.63 -4.97 14.87
C ASN A 38 -0.70 -5.35 15.55
N HIS A 39 -1.82 -4.96 14.96
CA HIS A 39 -3.16 -5.23 15.50
C HIS A 39 -3.80 -6.40 14.74
N PRO A 40 -4.59 -7.27 15.41
CA PRO A 40 -5.31 -8.34 14.74
C PRO A 40 -6.40 -7.82 13.79
N GLN A 41 -6.88 -6.59 14.01
CA GLN A 41 -7.82 -5.87 13.16
C GLN A 41 -7.36 -4.42 13.02
N ALA A 42 -7.54 -3.83 11.84
CA ALA A 42 -7.20 -2.42 11.61
C ALA A 42 -7.95 -1.50 12.57
N ILE A 43 -7.28 -0.43 13.01
CA ILE A 43 -7.87 0.60 13.88
C ILE A 43 -7.96 1.90 13.07
N GLY A 44 -9.19 2.34 12.80
CA GLY A 44 -9.47 3.57 12.06
C GLY A 44 -9.69 4.80 12.94
N ILE A 45 -10.34 5.82 12.37
CA ILE A 45 -10.68 7.06 13.10
C ILE A 45 -11.51 6.74 14.34
N ASP A 46 -11.43 7.62 15.35
CA ASP A 46 -12.11 7.46 16.63
C ASP A 46 -11.84 6.11 17.33
N GLY A 47 -10.77 5.39 16.95
CA GLY A 47 -10.46 4.06 17.49
C GLY A 47 -11.43 2.96 17.02
N ARG A 48 -12.16 3.17 15.95
CA ARG A 48 -13.07 2.17 15.37
C ARG A 48 -12.29 0.96 14.88
N ILE A 49 -12.82 -0.23 15.16
CA ILE A 49 -12.17 -1.50 14.84
C ILE A 49 -12.71 -2.02 13.51
N GLY A 50 -11.85 -2.20 12.54
CA GLY A 50 -12.16 -2.79 11.24
C GLY A 50 -12.42 -4.29 11.32
N LEU A 51 -12.92 -4.87 10.23
CA LEU A 51 -13.28 -6.28 10.19
C LEU A 51 -12.08 -7.21 9.95
N ARG A 52 -10.97 -6.69 9.46
CA ARG A 52 -9.80 -7.46 9.02
C ARG A 52 -8.49 -6.82 9.48
N ASN A 53 -7.45 -7.64 9.50
CA ASN A 53 -6.08 -7.18 9.69
C ASN A 53 -5.63 -6.29 8.52
N THR A 54 -4.76 -5.32 8.79
CA THR A 54 -4.10 -4.51 7.76
C THR A 54 -3.15 -5.40 6.95
N PRO A 55 -3.37 -5.61 5.65
CA PRO A 55 -2.48 -6.43 4.83
C PRO A 55 -1.16 -5.69 4.56
N PRO A 56 -0.02 -6.40 4.42
CA PRO A 56 1.21 -5.80 3.94
C PRO A 56 1.04 -5.32 2.50
N ILE A 57 1.65 -4.18 2.15
CA ILE A 57 1.57 -3.62 0.79
C ILE A 57 2.91 -3.63 0.04
N GLN A 58 3.87 -4.40 0.51
CA GLN A 58 5.11 -4.64 -0.25
C GLN A 58 4.88 -5.64 -1.38
N ASN A 59 5.64 -5.49 -2.47
CA ASN A 59 5.61 -6.38 -3.64
C ASN A 59 4.26 -6.43 -4.39
N LEU A 60 3.41 -5.44 -4.23
CA LEU A 60 2.11 -5.39 -4.91
C LEU A 60 2.23 -5.38 -6.46
N ALA A 61 3.37 -4.94 -7.00
CA ALA A 61 3.63 -4.98 -8.44
C ALA A 61 3.59 -6.39 -9.06
N PHE A 62 3.73 -7.42 -8.25
CA PHE A 62 3.73 -8.84 -8.67
C PHE A 62 2.43 -9.56 -8.34
N MET A 63 1.44 -8.87 -7.75
CA MET A 63 0.16 -9.47 -7.38
C MET A 63 -0.89 -9.24 -8.47
N ARG A 64 -1.82 -10.19 -8.59
CA ARG A 64 -2.95 -10.13 -9.53
C ARG A 64 -4.24 -9.66 -8.87
N PHE A 65 -4.32 -9.80 -7.55
CA PHE A 65 -5.51 -9.51 -6.76
C PHE A 65 -5.10 -8.75 -5.52
N TYR A 66 -5.92 -7.80 -5.12
CA TYR A 66 -5.70 -6.95 -3.95
C TYR A 66 -6.86 -7.12 -2.96
N ASN A 67 -6.65 -6.69 -1.71
CA ASN A 67 -7.45 -7.01 -0.53
C ASN A 67 -7.38 -8.51 -0.16
N TRP A 68 -7.73 -8.84 1.08
CA TRP A 68 -7.71 -10.22 1.58
C TRP A 68 -8.62 -11.20 0.81
N ASP A 69 -9.69 -10.68 0.22
CA ASP A 69 -10.68 -11.47 -0.54
C ASP A 69 -10.46 -11.43 -2.06
N GLY A 70 -9.39 -10.75 -2.52
CA GLY A 70 -9.14 -10.61 -3.96
C GLY A 70 -10.16 -9.75 -4.69
N SER A 71 -10.95 -8.95 -3.98
CA SER A 71 -12.06 -8.17 -4.57
C SER A 71 -11.63 -7.04 -5.49
N LYS A 72 -10.35 -6.68 -5.50
CA LYS A 72 -9.79 -5.65 -6.39
C LYS A 72 -8.82 -6.26 -7.39
N LEU A 73 -9.04 -5.98 -8.67
CA LEU A 73 -8.23 -6.45 -9.79
C LEU A 73 -7.20 -5.40 -10.24
N SER A 74 -7.28 -4.19 -9.73
CA SER A 74 -6.40 -3.06 -10.06
C SER A 74 -6.04 -2.33 -8.79
N LEU A 75 -4.75 -2.07 -8.59
CA LEU A 75 -4.27 -1.32 -7.45
C LEU A 75 -4.75 0.14 -7.51
N GLU A 76 -4.91 0.70 -8.71
CA GLU A 76 -5.43 2.05 -8.91
C GLU A 76 -6.87 2.23 -8.42
N ASN A 77 -7.64 1.13 -8.30
CA ASN A 77 -9.01 1.17 -7.79
C ASN A 77 -9.12 0.75 -6.31
N GLN A 78 -8.01 0.40 -5.67
CA GLN A 78 -8.01 -0.03 -4.28
C GLN A 78 -8.15 1.15 -3.29
N PRO A 79 -7.48 2.33 -3.48
CA PRO A 79 -7.45 3.38 -2.46
C PRO A 79 -8.81 3.99 -2.09
N ILE A 80 -9.84 3.85 -2.94
CA ILE A 80 -11.19 4.31 -2.60
C ILE A 80 -11.76 3.54 -1.40
N VAL A 81 -11.39 2.28 -1.21
CA VAL A 81 -11.96 1.41 -0.17
C VAL A 81 -11.71 1.97 1.22
N PRO A 82 -10.46 2.15 1.68
CA PRO A 82 -10.19 2.70 3.01
C PRO A 82 -10.72 4.14 3.18
N ILE A 83 -10.77 4.94 2.11
CA ILE A 83 -11.26 6.33 2.19
C ILE A 83 -12.73 6.36 2.60
N ILE A 84 -13.58 5.49 2.01
CA ILE A 84 -15.03 5.50 2.24
C ILE A 84 -15.50 4.55 3.34
N THR A 85 -14.62 3.67 3.84
CA THR A 85 -14.99 2.72 4.88
C THR A 85 -15.15 3.42 6.22
N HIS A 86 -16.32 3.26 6.82
CA HIS A 86 -16.69 3.90 8.08
C HIS A 86 -15.73 3.57 9.24
N GLU A 87 -15.26 2.34 9.30
CA GLU A 87 -14.33 1.85 10.32
C GLU A 87 -12.87 2.24 10.05
N GLU A 88 -12.57 2.87 8.89
CA GLU A 88 -11.21 3.26 8.51
C GLU A 88 -11.08 4.79 8.46
N MET A 89 -11.29 5.42 7.30
CA MET A 89 -11.12 6.88 7.13
C MET A 89 -12.44 7.66 7.17
N ASP A 90 -13.59 7.02 6.98
CA ASP A 90 -14.95 7.59 7.03
C ASP A 90 -15.10 8.93 6.29
N SER A 91 -14.58 9.00 5.08
CA SER A 91 -14.52 10.22 4.27
C SER A 91 -15.08 9.97 2.86
N SER A 92 -15.02 10.96 2.01
CA SER A 92 -15.33 10.82 0.59
C SER A 92 -14.22 11.41 -0.26
N ILE A 93 -14.08 10.92 -1.49
CA ILE A 93 -13.05 11.44 -2.39
C ILE A 93 -13.26 12.92 -2.73
N LEU A 94 -14.51 13.39 -2.72
CA LEU A 94 -14.82 14.81 -2.96
C LEU A 94 -14.38 15.68 -1.78
N GLU A 95 -14.55 15.20 -0.55
CA GLU A 95 -14.01 15.88 0.64
C GLU A 95 -12.49 15.92 0.63
N VAL A 96 -11.84 14.81 0.29
CA VAL A 96 -10.39 14.75 0.13
C VAL A 96 -9.90 15.79 -0.88
N ILE A 97 -10.50 15.84 -2.07
CA ILE A 97 -10.16 16.84 -3.10
C ILE A 97 -10.38 18.26 -2.55
N GLY A 98 -11.52 18.51 -1.91
CA GLY A 98 -11.83 19.81 -1.29
C GLY A 98 -10.75 20.27 -0.31
N LYS A 99 -10.20 19.35 0.49
CA LYS A 99 -9.16 19.65 1.49
C LYS A 99 -7.79 19.94 0.89
N ILE A 100 -7.44 19.39 -0.27
CA ILE A 100 -6.09 19.50 -0.86
C ILE A 100 -6.02 20.41 -2.10
N GLN A 101 -7.14 20.72 -2.76
CA GLN A 101 -7.18 21.43 -4.06
C GLN A 101 -6.56 22.83 -4.05
N ASN A 102 -6.54 23.50 -2.90
CA ASN A 102 -5.97 24.84 -2.77
C ASN A 102 -4.53 24.84 -2.22
N ASP A 103 -3.98 23.68 -1.95
CA ASP A 103 -2.61 23.53 -1.46
C ASP A 103 -1.61 23.65 -2.63
N ALA A 104 -0.80 24.71 -2.61
CA ALA A 104 0.18 25.00 -3.67
C ALA A 104 1.17 23.85 -3.90
N SER A 105 1.52 23.11 -2.85
CA SER A 105 2.44 21.97 -2.95
C SER A 105 1.82 20.76 -3.68
N TYR A 106 0.50 20.58 -3.58
CA TYR A 106 -0.20 19.60 -4.39
C TYR A 106 -0.36 20.07 -5.84
N LYS A 107 -0.77 21.30 -6.08
CA LYS A 107 -0.88 21.87 -7.42
C LYS A 107 0.42 21.72 -8.21
N GLU A 108 1.55 22.07 -7.59
CA GLU A 108 2.88 21.89 -8.19
C GLU A 108 3.18 20.43 -8.57
N LEU A 109 2.88 19.47 -7.68
CA LEU A 109 3.11 18.06 -7.95
C LEU A 109 2.16 17.51 -9.02
N PHE A 110 0.88 17.91 -9.02
CA PHE A 110 -0.06 17.54 -10.08
C PHE A 110 0.39 18.09 -11.43
N GLN A 111 0.79 19.37 -11.49
CA GLN A 111 1.36 20.00 -12.69
C GLN A 111 2.57 19.22 -13.23
N LYS A 112 3.51 18.83 -12.36
CA LYS A 112 4.69 18.06 -12.76
C LYS A 112 4.37 16.62 -13.19
N THR A 113 3.33 16.04 -12.64
CA THR A 113 2.96 14.63 -12.88
C THR A 113 2.08 14.48 -14.12
N PHE A 114 1.09 15.38 -14.31
CA PHE A 114 0.03 15.25 -15.31
C PHE A 114 0.01 16.38 -16.35
N GLY A 115 0.80 17.43 -16.18
CA GLY A 115 0.89 18.57 -17.09
C GLY A 115 -0.09 19.72 -16.78
N ASP A 116 -0.94 19.57 -15.77
CA ASP A 116 -1.85 20.60 -15.26
C ASP A 116 -2.13 20.40 -13.76
N GLU A 117 -2.75 21.41 -13.11
CA GLU A 117 -3.04 21.41 -11.66
C GLU A 117 -4.34 20.67 -11.30
N ASN A 118 -5.02 20.04 -12.24
CA ASN A 118 -6.32 19.40 -12.02
C ASN A 118 -6.21 18.19 -11.10
N ILE A 119 -6.93 18.21 -9.98
CA ILE A 119 -6.96 17.12 -9.00
C ILE A 119 -8.24 16.32 -9.24
N THR A 120 -8.10 15.09 -9.71
CA THR A 120 -9.22 14.18 -9.94
C THR A 120 -9.07 12.90 -9.13
N PRO A 121 -10.16 12.18 -8.83
CA PRO A 121 -10.09 10.88 -8.13
C PRO A 121 -9.12 9.92 -8.79
N GLU A 122 -9.21 9.76 -10.10
CA GLU A 122 -8.34 8.88 -10.88
C GLU A 122 -6.85 9.22 -10.70
N ARG A 123 -6.51 10.51 -10.79
CA ARG A 123 -5.11 10.97 -10.64
C ARG A 123 -4.56 10.72 -9.24
N ILE A 124 -5.39 10.90 -8.21
CA ILE A 124 -5.05 10.57 -6.81
C ILE A 124 -4.74 9.08 -6.71
N TYR A 125 -5.66 8.23 -7.12
CA TYR A 125 -5.51 6.77 -7.00
C TYR A 125 -4.31 6.24 -7.80
N ARG A 126 -4.14 6.69 -9.04
CA ARG A 126 -2.99 6.33 -9.87
C ARG A 126 -1.65 6.75 -9.28
N SER A 127 -1.61 7.89 -8.59
CA SER A 127 -0.38 8.35 -7.94
C SER A 127 -0.06 7.51 -6.71
N ILE A 128 -1.04 7.19 -5.88
CA ILE A 128 -0.88 6.29 -4.73
C ILE A 128 -0.38 4.93 -5.22
N ALA A 129 -1.03 4.33 -6.22
CA ALA A 129 -0.61 3.06 -6.80
C ALA A 129 0.82 3.12 -7.37
N GLN A 130 1.23 4.22 -8.03
CA GLN A 130 2.61 4.37 -8.50
C GLN A 130 3.63 4.32 -7.35
N TYR A 131 3.32 4.91 -6.21
CA TYR A 131 4.17 4.81 -5.02
C TYR A 131 4.19 3.38 -4.48
N GLU A 132 3.03 2.76 -4.29
CA GLU A 132 2.92 1.39 -3.76
C GLU A 132 3.64 0.37 -4.64
N TYR A 133 3.61 0.52 -5.98
CA TYR A 133 4.39 -0.31 -6.89
C TYR A 133 5.90 -0.20 -6.71
N THR A 134 6.41 0.84 -6.06
CA THR A 134 7.84 0.97 -5.74
C THR A 134 8.25 0.28 -4.45
N LEU A 135 7.30 -0.19 -3.65
CA LEU A 135 7.55 -0.83 -2.36
C LEU A 135 8.01 -2.28 -2.57
N ILE A 136 9.21 -2.45 -3.09
CA ILE A 136 9.78 -3.75 -3.44
C ILE A 136 10.66 -4.26 -2.29
N SER A 137 10.33 -5.46 -1.80
CA SER A 137 11.14 -6.23 -0.86
C SER A 137 11.77 -7.42 -1.60
N ALA A 138 13.04 -7.31 -1.96
CA ALA A 138 13.79 -8.31 -2.74
C ALA A 138 15.23 -8.48 -2.24
N ASN A 139 15.46 -8.30 -0.93
CA ASN A 139 16.80 -8.40 -0.34
C ASN A 139 16.85 -9.28 0.92
N SER A 140 15.89 -10.19 1.06
CA SER A 140 15.92 -11.20 2.12
C SER A 140 17.06 -12.21 1.91
N LYS A 141 17.34 -13.02 2.92
CA LYS A 141 18.32 -14.12 2.75
C LYS A 141 17.87 -15.09 1.66
N TYR A 142 16.56 -15.36 1.53
CA TYR A 142 16.01 -16.17 0.45
C TYR A 142 16.35 -15.58 -0.93
N ASP A 143 16.10 -14.29 -1.12
CA ASP A 143 16.40 -13.61 -2.39
C ASP A 143 17.89 -13.69 -2.73
N LYS A 144 18.77 -13.51 -1.75
CA LYS A 144 20.22 -13.63 -1.91
C LYS A 144 20.63 -15.05 -2.30
N VAL A 145 20.02 -16.06 -1.69
CA VAL A 145 20.28 -17.47 -2.05
C VAL A 145 19.82 -17.75 -3.48
N LYS A 146 18.64 -17.24 -3.89
CA LYS A 146 18.16 -17.40 -5.28
C LYS A 146 19.05 -16.70 -6.31
N ARG A 147 19.78 -15.65 -5.92
CA ARG A 147 20.77 -14.97 -6.77
C ARG A 147 22.20 -15.52 -6.61
N ASN A 148 22.42 -16.59 -5.83
CA ASN A 148 23.72 -17.15 -5.51
C ASN A 148 24.66 -16.19 -4.74
N GLU A 149 24.10 -15.25 -3.99
CA GLU A 149 24.84 -14.28 -3.16
C GLU A 149 24.97 -14.75 -1.69
N ALA A 150 24.27 -15.79 -1.31
CA ALA A 150 24.29 -16.40 0.02
C ALA A 150 23.95 -17.90 -0.05
N THR A 151 24.13 -18.59 1.07
CA THR A 151 23.72 -19.99 1.24
C THR A 151 22.80 -20.15 2.45
N PHE A 152 21.86 -21.08 2.38
CA PHE A 152 21.09 -21.50 3.54
C PHE A 152 21.97 -22.27 4.51
N THR A 153 21.73 -22.11 5.80
CA THR A 153 22.20 -23.07 6.80
C THR A 153 21.47 -24.41 6.60
N GLU A 154 21.96 -25.43 7.26
CA GLU A 154 21.35 -26.79 7.17
C GLU A 154 19.88 -26.77 7.60
N ASN A 155 19.55 -26.09 8.71
CA ASN A 155 18.17 -25.96 9.20
C ASN A 155 17.28 -25.16 8.25
N GLU A 156 17.80 -24.07 7.68
CA GLU A 156 17.05 -23.26 6.69
C GLU A 156 16.80 -24.05 5.40
N MET A 157 17.75 -24.87 4.96
CA MET A 157 17.57 -25.74 3.80
C MET A 157 16.49 -26.80 4.07
N GLN A 158 16.49 -27.42 5.24
CA GLN A 158 15.41 -28.33 5.63
C GLN A 158 14.05 -27.63 5.65
N GLY A 159 13.98 -26.42 6.23
CA GLY A 159 12.76 -25.61 6.23
C GLY A 159 12.30 -25.28 4.81
N TYR A 160 13.22 -24.93 3.92
CA TYR A 160 12.89 -24.65 2.51
C TYR A 160 12.35 -25.89 1.78
N GLN A 161 12.92 -27.07 2.03
CA GLN A 161 12.40 -28.33 1.48
C GLN A 161 10.97 -28.63 1.97
N VAL A 162 10.69 -28.41 3.26
CA VAL A 162 9.34 -28.54 3.82
C VAL A 162 8.38 -27.54 3.17
N PHE A 163 8.80 -26.27 3.02
CA PHE A 163 8.02 -25.26 2.33
C PHE A 163 7.66 -25.69 0.91
N GLN A 164 8.64 -26.17 0.13
CA GLN A 164 8.39 -26.62 -1.24
C GLN A 164 7.39 -27.77 -1.32
N GLN A 165 7.46 -28.72 -0.37
CA GLN A 165 6.59 -29.89 -0.36
C GLN A 165 5.18 -29.62 0.15
N LYS A 166 5.00 -28.68 1.09
CA LYS A 166 3.75 -28.50 1.84
C LYS A 166 3.04 -27.17 1.58
N CYS A 167 3.77 -26.13 1.20
CA CYS A 167 3.26 -24.77 1.19
C CYS A 167 3.30 -24.12 -0.22
N ALA A 168 4.27 -24.48 -1.06
CA ALA A 168 4.51 -23.83 -2.34
C ALA A 168 3.35 -23.97 -3.34
N THR A 169 2.48 -24.97 -3.18
CA THR A 169 1.27 -25.12 -4.03
C THR A 169 0.33 -23.92 -3.92
N CYS A 170 0.22 -23.32 -2.72
CA CYS A 170 -0.61 -22.13 -2.48
C CYS A 170 0.24 -20.85 -2.35
N HIS A 171 1.49 -20.96 -1.89
CA HIS A 171 2.44 -19.88 -1.69
C HIS A 171 3.55 -19.96 -2.74
N SER A 172 3.18 -19.84 -4.02
CA SER A 172 4.13 -19.86 -5.14
C SER A 172 5.19 -18.75 -5.00
N THR A 173 6.41 -19.10 -5.41
CA THR A 173 7.56 -18.17 -5.48
C THR A 173 7.92 -17.83 -6.94
N GLU A 174 7.08 -18.21 -7.90
CA GLU A 174 7.24 -17.97 -9.35
C GLU A 174 6.22 -16.98 -9.88
#